data_26d8f72e6d90a21e54b0f1d098c19374
#
_entry.id   26d8f72e6d90a21e54b0f1d098c19374
#
_cell.length_a   1.000
_cell.length_b   1.000
_cell.length_c   1.000
_cell.angle_alpha   90.00
_cell.angle_beta   90.00
_cell.angle_gamma   90.00
#
_symmetry.space_group_name_H-M   'P 1'
#
loop_
_entity.id
_entity.type
_entity.pdbx_description
1 polymer ?
#
loop_
_entity_poly.entity_id
_entity_poly.type
_entity_poly.pdbx_seq_one_letter_code
_entity_poly.pdbx_strand_id
1 'polypeptide(L)'
;MKTQPLKGMRDLLPREQALRDYIQGQILATYRAAGFQRISTPILEDMENLDKSDGGDNLNLIFKVLKRGDKLEHALASGDEKQLSDMGLRYDLTLPLSRYYAANRNELPSPFKVIQTDRVYRAERPQKGRLREFVQCDIDILGDSSPNAEVELIDVTARALLKIGFTGFTVNINDRRILRAMLEKMGFAADQLDSVCISFDKMDKIGADGVKAELTEKGFAAEAVQALDDFLRAGDFSLDTVAARVDDEALTADLRYVIAASEKVAGGRYGIAYTPSLVRGQGYYTGMVFEVTCPQFSGAVAGGGRYDNMVGKFIGQQVPAVGFSIGFERVCGILLEQGYQIPGAKPKMALLYLKDADFAAVLAKAESLRADYDVTVLPQAKKLGKQFGTLEAAGYNAVAFADNDDVKLLGQKAE
;
A
#
# COMPACT_ATOMS: atom_id res chain seq x y z
N MET A 1 1.73 -27.64 -21.00
CA MET A 1 2.05 -26.79 -19.84
C MET A 1 0.95 -25.75 -19.68
N LYS A 2 0.62 -25.32 -18.46
CA LYS A 2 -0.34 -24.24 -18.23
C LYS A 2 0.31 -22.89 -18.54
N THR A 3 -0.40 -22.00 -19.22
CA THR A 3 0.09 -20.66 -19.61
C THR A 3 -0.41 -19.54 -18.69
N GLN A 4 -1.32 -19.87 -17.77
CA GLN A 4 -1.88 -18.91 -16.81
C GLN A 4 -1.06 -18.87 -15.53
N PRO A 5 -0.82 -17.68 -14.93
CA PRO A 5 -0.20 -17.57 -13.63
C PRO A 5 -1.06 -18.22 -12.53
N LEU A 6 -0.51 -18.34 -11.33
CA LEU A 6 -1.26 -18.85 -10.19
C LEU A 6 -2.45 -17.95 -9.87
N LYS A 7 -3.56 -18.56 -9.43
CA LYS A 7 -4.77 -17.80 -9.07
C LYS A 7 -4.45 -16.73 -8.02
N GLY A 8 -4.82 -15.48 -8.32
CA GLY A 8 -4.53 -14.32 -7.47
C GLY A 8 -3.17 -13.66 -7.68
N MET A 9 -2.40 -14.17 -8.64
CA MET A 9 -1.21 -13.54 -9.21
C MET A 9 -1.47 -13.20 -10.67
N ARG A 10 -0.72 -12.28 -11.26
CA ARG A 10 -0.92 -11.88 -12.67
C ARG A 10 0.37 -11.44 -13.33
N ASP A 11 0.45 -11.67 -14.64
CA ASP A 11 1.43 -11.05 -15.49
C ASP A 11 1.00 -9.61 -15.81
N LEU A 12 1.95 -8.72 -15.94
CA LEU A 12 1.74 -7.31 -16.28
C LEU A 12 2.15 -7.07 -17.73
N LEU A 13 1.25 -6.55 -18.54
CA LEU A 13 1.56 -6.17 -19.90
C LEU A 13 2.42 -4.89 -19.95
N PRO A 14 3.23 -4.67 -21.00
CA PRO A 14 4.20 -3.57 -21.06
C PRO A 14 3.61 -2.18 -20.79
N ARG A 15 2.40 -1.89 -21.27
CA ARG A 15 1.71 -0.60 -21.04
C ARG A 15 1.38 -0.40 -19.57
N GLU A 16 0.88 -1.42 -18.91
CA GLU A 16 0.55 -1.37 -17.49
C GLU A 16 1.84 -1.28 -16.64
N GLN A 17 2.87 -2.06 -17.01
CA GLN A 17 4.16 -2.00 -16.32
C GLN A 17 4.79 -0.61 -16.42
N ALA A 18 4.78 0.03 -17.58
CA ALA A 18 5.30 1.38 -17.76
C ALA A 18 4.59 2.41 -16.87
N LEU A 19 3.26 2.32 -16.74
CA LEU A 19 2.49 3.16 -15.83
C LEU A 19 2.92 2.92 -14.36
N ARG A 20 3.08 1.66 -13.97
CA ARG A 20 3.49 1.28 -12.61
C ARG A 20 4.90 1.80 -12.29
N ASP A 21 5.83 1.66 -13.21
CA ASP A 21 7.21 2.16 -13.06
C ASP A 21 7.24 3.69 -12.89
N TYR A 22 6.43 4.41 -13.67
CA TYR A 22 6.27 5.85 -13.52
C TYR A 22 5.70 6.23 -12.15
N ILE A 23 4.57 5.61 -11.74
CA ILE A 23 3.92 5.88 -10.44
C ILE A 23 4.89 5.59 -9.29
N GLN A 24 5.54 4.43 -9.31
CA GLN A 24 6.52 4.05 -8.29
C GLN A 24 7.70 5.02 -8.26
N GLY A 25 8.18 5.45 -9.44
CA GLY A 25 9.26 6.43 -9.56
C GLY A 25 8.89 7.78 -8.92
N GLN A 26 7.66 8.29 -9.14
CA GLN A 26 7.19 9.53 -8.53
C GLN A 26 7.02 9.43 -7.02
N ILE A 27 6.48 8.31 -6.52
CA ILE A 27 6.35 8.04 -5.07
C ILE A 27 7.74 8.03 -4.43
N LEU A 28 8.68 7.24 -4.97
CA LEU A 28 10.05 7.15 -4.45
C LEU A 28 10.80 8.49 -4.48
N ALA A 29 10.64 9.27 -5.55
CA ALA A 29 11.26 10.59 -5.66
C ALA A 29 10.70 11.56 -4.59
N THR A 30 9.40 11.52 -4.33
CA THR A 30 8.75 12.34 -3.30
C THR A 30 9.25 11.97 -1.90
N TYR A 31 9.34 10.69 -1.60
CA TYR A 31 9.80 10.19 -0.31
C TYR A 31 11.28 10.53 -0.06
N ARG A 32 12.14 10.34 -1.08
CA ARG A 32 13.56 10.72 -0.99
C ARG A 32 13.75 12.23 -0.78
N ALA A 33 12.95 13.06 -1.47
CA ALA A 33 13.01 14.52 -1.29
C ALA A 33 12.62 14.97 0.13
N ALA A 34 11.87 14.14 0.87
CA ALA A 34 11.55 14.34 2.28
C ALA A 34 12.59 13.72 3.25
N GLY A 35 13.72 13.24 2.74
CA GLY A 35 14.83 12.72 3.55
C GLY A 35 14.72 11.25 3.94
N PHE A 36 13.74 10.51 3.40
CA PHE A 36 13.61 9.09 3.66
C PHE A 36 14.63 8.27 2.84
N GLN A 37 15.23 7.26 3.47
CA GLN A 37 16.28 6.41 2.90
C GLN A 37 15.69 5.05 2.50
N ARG A 38 15.97 4.62 1.27
CA ARG A 38 15.44 3.34 0.77
C ARG A 38 16.30 2.17 1.24
N ILE A 39 15.65 1.15 1.78
CA ILE A 39 16.26 -0.15 2.07
C ILE A 39 15.58 -1.26 1.25
N SER A 40 16.18 -2.43 1.29
CA SER A 40 15.60 -3.68 0.77
C SER A 40 15.84 -4.80 1.76
N THR A 41 14.84 -5.64 1.97
CA THR A 41 14.87 -6.80 2.85
C THR A 41 14.55 -8.07 2.05
N PRO A 42 14.99 -9.27 2.49
CA PRO A 42 14.64 -10.52 1.83
C PRO A 42 13.12 -10.76 1.80
N ILE A 43 12.67 -11.49 0.77
CA ILE A 43 11.26 -11.90 0.64
C ILE A 43 10.93 -13.03 1.62
N LEU A 44 11.91 -13.91 1.87
CA LEU A 44 11.76 -15.02 2.83
C LEU A 44 12.14 -14.54 4.23
N GLU A 45 11.29 -14.84 5.17
CA GLU A 45 11.49 -14.60 6.61
C GLU A 45 11.39 -15.92 7.39
N ASP A 46 12.02 -15.94 8.55
CA ASP A 46 11.92 -17.06 9.49
C ASP A 46 10.49 -17.21 10.00
N MET A 47 9.98 -18.44 10.06
CA MET A 47 8.63 -18.71 10.55
C MET A 47 8.41 -18.28 11.99
N GLU A 48 9.44 -18.37 12.82
CA GLU A 48 9.34 -17.90 14.22
C GLU A 48 9.05 -16.40 14.30
N ASN A 49 9.70 -15.60 13.44
CA ASN A 49 9.44 -14.17 13.35
C ASN A 49 8.05 -13.87 12.80
N LEU A 50 7.64 -14.59 11.75
CA LEU A 50 6.33 -14.42 11.14
C LEU A 50 5.20 -14.76 12.13
N ASP A 51 5.30 -15.85 12.85
CA ASP A 51 4.28 -16.32 13.82
C ASP A 51 4.17 -15.38 15.04
N LYS A 52 5.25 -14.70 15.42
CA LYS A 52 5.28 -13.78 16.58
C LYS A 52 5.02 -12.31 16.22
N SER A 53 4.66 -12.01 15.00
CA SER A 53 4.59 -10.63 14.47
C SER A 53 3.35 -9.82 14.88
N ASP A 54 2.37 -10.38 15.61
CA ASP A 54 1.05 -9.78 15.91
C ASP A 54 0.29 -9.35 14.62
N GLY A 55 0.50 -10.09 13.53
CA GLY A 55 -0.13 -9.82 12.24
C GLY A 55 -1.65 -9.97 12.22
N GLY A 56 -2.26 -10.39 13.35
CA GLY A 56 -3.70 -10.66 13.43
C GLY A 56 -4.11 -11.77 12.45
N ASP A 57 -5.20 -11.55 11.72
CA ASP A 57 -5.71 -12.51 10.73
C ASP A 57 -4.71 -12.82 9.60
N ASN A 58 -3.71 -11.95 9.35
CA ASN A 58 -2.70 -12.18 8.31
C ASN A 58 -1.80 -13.37 8.59
N LEU A 59 -1.66 -13.80 9.84
CA LEU A 59 -0.86 -15.01 10.19
C LEU A 59 -1.41 -16.26 9.50
N ASN A 60 -2.73 -16.33 9.31
CA ASN A 60 -3.38 -17.42 8.59
C ASN A 60 -3.17 -17.36 7.07
N LEU A 61 -2.61 -16.24 6.57
CA LEU A 61 -2.42 -15.97 5.15
C LEU A 61 -0.96 -16.13 4.70
N ILE A 62 -0.07 -16.60 5.57
CA ILE A 62 1.35 -16.77 5.26
C ILE A 62 1.53 -17.92 4.26
N PHE A 63 2.22 -17.65 3.15
CA PHE A 63 2.73 -18.70 2.28
C PHE A 63 3.95 -19.35 2.92
N LYS A 64 3.79 -20.57 3.42
CA LYS A 64 4.87 -21.36 4.04
C LYS A 64 5.68 -22.07 2.96
N VAL A 65 7.00 -22.11 3.13
CA VAL A 65 7.92 -22.82 2.25
C VAL A 65 8.36 -24.10 2.92
N LEU A 66 8.10 -25.24 2.27
CA LEU A 66 8.46 -26.55 2.80
C LEU A 66 9.97 -26.71 2.94
N LYS A 67 10.41 -27.37 3.99
CA LYS A 67 11.77 -27.90 4.12
C LYS A 67 12.12 -28.83 2.95
N ARG A 68 13.39 -29.18 2.77
CA ARG A 68 13.86 -30.04 1.69
C ARG A 68 14.75 -31.15 2.24
N GLY A 69 14.84 -32.26 1.46
CA GLY A 69 15.70 -33.42 1.77
C GLY A 69 15.36 -34.04 3.14
N ASP A 70 16.37 -34.50 3.84
CA ASP A 70 16.25 -35.20 5.13
C ASP A 70 15.44 -34.42 6.17
N LYS A 71 15.55 -33.08 6.17
CA LYS A 71 14.76 -32.24 7.10
C LYS A 71 13.27 -32.35 6.84
N LEU A 72 12.84 -32.45 5.58
CA LEU A 72 11.43 -32.64 5.24
C LEU A 72 10.97 -34.05 5.59
N GLU A 73 11.79 -35.08 5.33
CA GLU A 73 11.48 -36.46 5.65
C GLU A 73 11.30 -36.66 7.17
N HIS A 74 12.19 -36.09 7.99
CA HIS A 74 12.04 -36.11 9.45
C HIS A 74 10.77 -35.36 9.91
N ALA A 75 10.45 -34.22 9.31
CA ALA A 75 9.25 -33.45 9.64
C ALA A 75 7.96 -34.22 9.28
N LEU A 76 7.93 -34.91 8.15
CA LEU A 76 6.82 -35.77 7.76
C LEU A 76 6.66 -36.96 8.71
N ALA A 77 7.78 -37.58 9.11
CA ALA A 77 7.78 -38.70 10.05
C ALA A 77 7.31 -38.32 11.46
N SER A 78 7.51 -37.06 11.88
CA SER A 78 7.04 -36.56 13.18
C SER A 78 5.53 -36.40 13.26
N GLY A 79 4.82 -36.24 12.12
CA GLY A 79 3.37 -35.96 12.08
C GLY A 79 3.01 -34.55 12.57
N ASP A 80 3.97 -33.70 12.87
CA ASP A 80 3.74 -32.30 13.30
C ASP A 80 3.82 -31.35 12.13
N GLU A 81 2.67 -30.81 11.72
CA GLU A 81 2.57 -29.87 10.59
C GLU A 81 3.41 -28.59 10.79
N LYS A 82 3.66 -28.16 12.02
CA LYS A 82 4.48 -26.98 12.32
C LYS A 82 5.95 -27.20 11.93
N GLN A 83 6.41 -28.44 11.90
CA GLN A 83 7.78 -28.77 11.52
C GLN A 83 8.01 -28.85 10.02
N LEU A 84 6.96 -28.80 9.19
CA LEU A 84 7.08 -28.89 7.73
C LEU A 84 7.76 -27.66 7.10
N SER A 85 7.72 -26.51 7.78
CA SER A 85 8.26 -25.25 7.29
C SER A 85 9.04 -24.52 8.38
N ASP A 86 10.18 -23.96 8.03
CA ASP A 86 11.00 -23.08 8.88
C ASP A 86 11.12 -21.67 8.30
N MET A 87 10.52 -21.42 7.12
CA MET A 87 10.50 -20.11 6.47
C MET A 87 9.18 -19.89 5.73
N GLY A 88 8.82 -18.61 5.54
CA GLY A 88 7.64 -18.20 4.80
C GLY A 88 7.89 -16.93 3.98
N LEU A 89 6.97 -16.62 3.07
CA LEU A 89 6.99 -15.36 2.33
C LEU A 89 6.44 -14.26 3.25
N ARG A 90 7.11 -13.11 3.28
CA ARG A 90 6.64 -11.93 4.03
C ARG A 90 5.25 -11.49 3.58
N TYR A 91 4.36 -11.23 4.51
CA TYR A 91 2.99 -10.78 4.25
C TYR A 91 2.83 -9.26 4.33
N ASP A 92 3.81 -8.55 4.91
CA ASP A 92 3.97 -7.09 4.94
C ASP A 92 5.46 -6.71 4.95
N LEU A 93 5.75 -5.40 5.01
CA LEU A 93 7.12 -4.88 5.07
C LEU A 93 7.52 -4.42 6.49
N THR A 94 6.57 -4.35 7.43
CA THR A 94 6.80 -3.86 8.80
C THR A 94 7.62 -4.84 9.64
N LEU A 95 7.33 -6.15 9.55
CA LEU A 95 8.10 -7.17 10.24
C LEU A 95 9.56 -7.25 9.74
N PRO A 96 9.82 -7.35 8.41
CA PRO A 96 11.18 -7.29 7.88
C PRO A 96 11.95 -6.02 8.28
N LEU A 97 11.26 -4.86 8.32
CA LEU A 97 11.83 -3.61 8.78
C LEU A 97 12.26 -3.68 10.24
N SER A 98 11.39 -4.21 11.10
CA SER A 98 11.66 -4.33 12.54
C SER A 98 12.86 -5.22 12.82
N ARG A 99 12.98 -6.35 12.11
CA ARG A 99 14.15 -7.23 12.16
C ARG A 99 15.41 -6.52 11.62
N TYR A 100 15.29 -5.80 10.49
CA TYR A 100 16.39 -5.04 9.88
C TYR A 100 16.91 -3.97 10.83
N TYR A 101 16.02 -3.18 11.42
CA TYR A 101 16.37 -2.15 12.40
C TYR A 101 17.06 -2.75 13.63
N ALA A 102 16.51 -3.84 14.17
CA ALA A 102 17.10 -4.52 15.33
C ALA A 102 18.54 -4.98 15.07
N ALA A 103 18.82 -5.50 13.86
CA ALA A 103 20.14 -5.99 13.49
C ALA A 103 21.16 -4.86 13.21
N ASN A 104 20.71 -3.70 12.71
CA ASN A 104 21.58 -2.66 12.17
C ASN A 104 21.52 -1.31 12.95
N ARG A 105 20.77 -1.24 14.06
CA ARG A 105 20.43 0.01 14.75
C ARG A 105 21.63 0.91 15.10
N ASN A 106 22.80 0.32 15.33
CA ASN A 106 24.00 1.07 15.68
C ASN A 106 24.63 1.82 14.49
N GLU A 107 24.23 1.45 13.27
CA GLU A 107 24.72 2.06 12.02
C GLU A 107 23.66 2.99 11.39
N LEU A 108 22.45 3.01 11.94
CA LEU A 108 21.33 3.79 11.42
C LEU A 108 21.20 5.14 12.13
N PRO A 109 20.74 6.20 11.43
CA PRO A 109 20.45 7.49 12.06
C PRO A 109 19.27 7.37 13.05
N SER A 110 19.19 8.31 14.00
CA SER A 110 18.06 8.44 14.91
C SER A 110 17.51 9.87 14.85
N PRO A 111 16.22 10.09 14.50
CA PRO A 111 15.27 9.07 14.03
C PRO A 111 15.67 8.48 12.66
N PHE A 112 15.27 7.24 12.41
CA PHE A 112 15.46 6.56 11.13
C PHE A 112 14.23 6.69 10.25
N LYS A 113 14.35 7.45 9.17
CA LYS A 113 13.30 7.65 8.16
C LYS A 113 13.57 6.72 6.97
N VAL A 114 12.68 5.79 6.72
CA VAL A 114 12.94 4.68 5.79
C VAL A 114 11.83 4.50 4.76
N ILE A 115 12.23 4.05 3.56
CA ILE A 115 11.35 3.64 2.47
C ILE A 115 11.53 2.16 2.22
N GLN A 116 10.44 1.44 2.13
CA GLN A 116 10.40 0.12 1.51
C GLN A 116 9.34 0.10 0.40
N THR A 117 9.74 -0.35 -0.78
CA THR A 117 8.80 -0.58 -1.90
C THR A 117 9.15 -1.91 -2.49
N ASP A 118 8.29 -2.90 -2.24
CA ASP A 118 8.54 -4.28 -2.66
C ASP A 118 7.26 -5.14 -2.59
N ARG A 119 7.38 -6.37 -3.11
CA ARG A 119 6.30 -7.35 -3.11
C ARG A 119 6.09 -7.98 -1.74
N VAL A 120 4.82 -8.19 -1.43
CA VAL A 120 4.36 -8.97 -0.28
C VAL A 120 3.34 -10.01 -0.73
N TYR A 121 3.10 -11.03 0.09
CA TYR A 121 2.39 -12.24 -0.31
C TYR A 121 1.35 -12.63 0.74
N ARG A 122 0.09 -12.79 0.32
CA ARG A 122 -1.00 -13.22 1.21
C ARG A 122 -1.84 -14.30 0.53
N ALA A 123 -2.04 -15.43 1.18
CA ALA A 123 -2.83 -16.54 0.67
C ALA A 123 -4.36 -16.26 0.72
N GLU A 124 -4.75 -15.01 0.52
CA GLU A 124 -6.15 -14.57 0.52
C GLU A 124 -6.97 -15.20 -0.60
N ARG A 125 -8.30 -15.22 -0.43
CA ARG A 125 -9.22 -15.47 -1.53
C ARG A 125 -9.17 -14.27 -2.50
N PRO A 126 -8.73 -14.47 -3.75
CA PRO A 126 -8.58 -13.39 -4.71
C PRO A 126 -9.92 -12.72 -5.05
N GLN A 127 -9.93 -11.39 -5.06
CA GLN A 127 -11.06 -10.56 -5.50
C GLN A 127 -10.56 -9.22 -6.04
N LYS A 128 -11.43 -8.39 -6.62
CA LYS A 128 -11.04 -7.07 -7.14
C LYS A 128 -10.34 -6.25 -6.04
N GLY A 129 -9.11 -5.80 -6.31
CA GLY A 129 -8.29 -5.05 -5.36
C GLY A 129 -7.61 -5.88 -4.26
N ARG A 130 -7.73 -7.22 -4.27
CA ARG A 130 -7.01 -8.14 -3.38
C ARG A 130 -6.32 -9.25 -4.19
N LEU A 131 -5.02 -9.17 -4.28
CA LEU A 131 -4.15 -10.12 -4.94
C LEU A 131 -3.36 -10.92 -3.91
N ARG A 132 -2.82 -12.07 -4.32
CA ARG A 132 -1.92 -12.89 -3.49
C ARG A 132 -0.47 -12.44 -3.53
N GLU A 133 -0.08 -11.73 -4.58
CA GLU A 133 1.18 -11.01 -4.71
C GLU A 133 0.85 -9.57 -5.08
N PHE A 134 1.37 -8.60 -4.33
CA PHE A 134 1.14 -7.19 -4.56
C PHE A 134 2.27 -6.35 -3.99
N VAL A 135 2.39 -5.11 -4.47
CA VAL A 135 3.43 -4.17 -4.02
C VAL A 135 2.87 -3.29 -2.91
N GLN A 136 3.65 -3.13 -1.84
CA GLN A 136 3.49 -2.07 -0.85
C GLN A 136 4.52 -0.97 -1.09
N CYS A 137 4.12 0.28 -0.89
CA CYS A 137 5.00 1.44 -0.90
C CYS A 137 4.93 2.09 0.47
N ASP A 138 5.83 1.68 1.35
CA ASP A 138 5.83 2.03 2.76
C ASP A 138 6.88 3.08 3.06
N ILE A 139 6.52 4.03 3.93
CA ILE A 139 7.45 4.92 4.63
C ILE A 139 7.23 4.79 6.13
N ASP A 140 8.32 4.76 6.87
CA ASP A 140 8.30 4.61 8.31
C ASP A 140 9.30 5.56 8.97
N ILE A 141 8.98 5.98 10.20
CA ILE A 141 9.87 6.73 11.09
C ILE A 141 10.04 5.93 12.37
N LEU A 142 11.27 5.51 12.66
CA LEU A 142 11.62 4.76 13.87
C LEU A 142 12.49 5.64 14.78
N GLY A 143 12.21 5.61 16.08
CA GLY A 143 12.96 6.37 17.09
C GLY A 143 12.42 7.76 17.38
N ASP A 144 11.24 8.14 16.86
CA ASP A 144 10.55 9.40 17.18
C ASP A 144 9.19 9.11 17.83
N SER A 145 9.06 9.54 19.09
CA SER A 145 7.81 9.41 19.86
C SER A 145 6.89 10.62 19.76
N SER A 146 7.35 11.69 19.09
CA SER A 146 6.55 12.92 18.97
C SER A 146 5.42 12.76 17.94
N PRO A 147 4.27 13.43 18.11
CA PRO A 147 3.18 13.43 17.15
C PRO A 147 3.54 14.14 15.83
N ASN A 148 4.71 14.79 15.74
CA ASN A 148 5.20 15.36 14.49
C ASN A 148 5.52 14.28 13.45
N ALA A 149 5.91 13.09 13.87
CA ALA A 149 6.17 11.97 12.97
C ALA A 149 4.91 11.57 12.20
N GLU A 150 3.75 11.56 12.85
CA GLU A 150 2.45 11.33 12.22
C GLU A 150 2.12 12.41 11.18
N VAL A 151 2.29 13.69 11.54
CA VAL A 151 2.03 14.82 10.61
C VAL A 151 2.93 14.72 9.39
N GLU A 152 4.21 14.42 9.58
CA GLU A 152 5.18 14.28 8.48
C GLU A 152 4.80 13.12 7.53
N LEU A 153 4.44 11.95 8.07
CA LEU A 153 4.02 10.80 7.25
C LEU A 153 2.74 11.10 6.46
N ILE A 154 1.77 11.78 7.07
CA ILE A 154 0.53 12.21 6.41
C ILE A 154 0.86 13.15 5.25
N ASP A 155 1.69 14.19 5.49
CA ASP A 155 2.07 15.15 4.46
C ASP A 155 2.82 14.49 3.29
N VAL A 156 3.84 13.69 3.61
CA VAL A 156 4.70 13.07 2.59
C VAL A 156 3.91 12.05 1.75
N THR A 157 3.03 11.26 2.38
CA THR A 157 2.14 10.32 1.68
C THR A 157 1.14 11.07 0.79
N ALA A 158 0.51 12.11 1.32
CA ALA A 158 -0.42 12.93 0.55
C ALA A 158 0.25 13.62 -0.65
N ARG A 159 1.45 14.17 -0.47
CA ARG A 159 2.25 14.75 -1.56
C ARG A 159 2.59 13.70 -2.63
N ALA A 160 2.92 12.48 -2.25
CA ALA A 160 3.17 11.40 -3.21
C ALA A 160 1.92 11.08 -4.03
N LEU A 161 0.75 11.00 -3.40
CA LEU A 161 -0.54 10.80 -4.09
C LEU A 161 -0.86 11.97 -5.05
N LEU A 162 -0.73 13.22 -4.58
CA LEU A 162 -0.95 14.41 -5.42
C LEU A 162 0.02 14.46 -6.61
N LYS A 163 1.28 14.06 -6.41
CA LYS A 163 2.31 14.07 -7.46
C LYS A 163 2.00 13.14 -8.62
N ILE A 164 1.31 12.04 -8.37
CA ILE A 164 0.85 11.11 -9.41
C ILE A 164 -0.54 11.48 -9.97
N GLY A 165 -1.07 12.66 -9.62
CA GLY A 165 -2.37 13.14 -10.09
C GLY A 165 -3.57 12.53 -9.36
N PHE A 166 -3.36 11.85 -8.24
CA PHE A 166 -4.42 11.30 -7.42
C PHE A 166 -4.98 12.39 -6.50
N THR A 167 -6.23 12.78 -6.70
CA THR A 167 -6.86 13.93 -6.02
C THR A 167 -8.24 13.55 -5.44
N GLY A 168 -8.82 14.45 -4.64
CA GLY A 168 -10.17 14.26 -4.08
C GLY A 168 -10.23 13.20 -2.99
N PHE A 169 -9.11 12.89 -2.34
CA PHE A 169 -9.04 11.94 -1.22
C PHE A 169 -9.13 12.63 0.13
N THR A 170 -9.48 11.85 1.15
CA THR A 170 -9.48 12.25 2.56
C THR A 170 -8.58 11.33 3.35
N VAL A 171 -7.76 11.88 4.23
CA VAL A 171 -7.01 11.16 5.26
C VAL A 171 -7.87 11.10 6.51
N ASN A 172 -8.34 9.92 6.85
CA ASN A 172 -9.08 9.64 8.07
C ASN A 172 -8.07 9.28 9.16
N ILE A 173 -8.26 9.85 10.35
CA ILE A 173 -7.35 9.69 11.49
C ILE A 173 -8.15 9.26 12.71
N ASN A 174 -7.62 8.32 13.48
CA ASN A 174 -8.10 7.94 14.80
C ASN A 174 -6.92 7.60 15.72
N ASP A 175 -7.18 7.44 17.00
CA ASP A 175 -6.25 6.86 17.97
C ASP A 175 -6.91 5.67 18.68
N ARG A 176 -6.30 4.49 18.57
CA ARG A 176 -6.82 3.27 19.19
C ARG A 176 -6.91 3.38 20.71
N ARG A 177 -6.03 4.15 21.35
CA ARG A 177 -6.02 4.37 22.79
C ARG A 177 -7.29 5.12 23.23
N ILE A 178 -7.69 6.13 22.47
CA ILE A 178 -8.91 6.93 22.72
C ILE A 178 -10.15 6.06 22.57
N LEU A 179 -10.23 5.27 21.49
CA LEU A 179 -11.35 4.37 21.27
C LEU A 179 -11.45 3.33 22.40
N ARG A 180 -10.33 2.71 22.80
CA ARG A 180 -10.31 1.75 23.90
C ARG A 180 -10.73 2.37 25.21
N ALA A 181 -10.19 3.55 25.57
CA ALA A 181 -10.57 4.27 26.80
C ALA A 181 -12.07 4.63 26.83
N MET A 182 -12.62 5.04 25.68
CA MET A 182 -14.08 5.30 25.57
C MET A 182 -14.90 4.02 25.83
N LEU A 183 -14.50 2.90 25.22
CA LEU A 183 -15.20 1.62 25.41
C LEU A 183 -15.07 1.08 26.83
N GLU A 184 -13.93 1.24 27.50
CA GLU A 184 -13.74 0.92 28.91
C GLU A 184 -14.67 1.74 29.81
N LYS A 185 -14.80 3.04 29.55
CA LYS A 185 -15.76 3.91 30.28
C LYS A 185 -17.22 3.52 30.04
N MET A 186 -17.55 2.90 28.91
CA MET A 186 -18.87 2.33 28.63
C MET A 186 -19.10 0.98 29.34
N GLY A 187 -18.07 0.40 29.99
CA GLY A 187 -18.21 -0.81 30.80
C GLY A 187 -17.75 -2.09 30.10
N PHE A 188 -17.06 -2.03 28.95
CA PHE A 188 -16.43 -3.21 28.34
C PHE A 188 -15.13 -3.57 29.09
N ALA A 189 -14.91 -4.86 29.33
CA ALA A 189 -13.67 -5.34 29.95
C ALA A 189 -12.48 -5.26 28.98
N ALA A 190 -11.27 -5.11 29.50
CA ALA A 190 -10.05 -4.89 28.72
C ALA A 190 -9.76 -5.98 27.69
N ASP A 191 -10.08 -7.23 27.98
CA ASP A 191 -9.93 -8.40 27.10
C ASP A 191 -10.99 -8.47 25.98
N GLN A 192 -12.06 -7.68 26.09
CA GLN A 192 -13.15 -7.62 25.13
C GLN A 192 -12.96 -6.52 24.08
N LEU A 193 -12.14 -5.50 24.36
CA LEU A 193 -12.05 -4.27 23.58
C LEU A 193 -11.71 -4.51 22.11
N ASP A 194 -10.81 -5.42 21.80
CA ASP A 194 -10.44 -5.71 20.40
C ASP A 194 -11.62 -6.28 19.60
N SER A 195 -12.42 -7.16 20.24
CA SER A 195 -13.63 -7.69 19.62
C SER A 195 -14.71 -6.64 19.42
N VAL A 196 -14.87 -5.71 20.39
CA VAL A 196 -15.80 -4.59 20.27
C VAL A 196 -15.35 -3.61 19.19
N CYS A 197 -14.06 -3.28 19.12
CA CYS A 197 -13.50 -2.43 18.07
C CYS A 197 -13.76 -3.00 16.67
N ILE A 198 -13.59 -4.32 16.47
CA ILE A 198 -13.87 -5.00 15.20
C ILE A 198 -15.37 -4.91 14.83
N SER A 199 -16.26 -5.01 15.80
CA SER A 199 -17.71 -4.85 15.56
C SER A 199 -18.06 -3.39 15.24
N PHE A 200 -17.43 -2.44 15.92
CA PHE A 200 -17.61 -1.00 15.69
C PHE A 200 -17.10 -0.57 14.31
N ASP A 201 -15.99 -1.09 13.82
CA ASP A 201 -15.46 -0.85 12.47
C ASP A 201 -16.44 -1.23 11.34
N LYS A 202 -17.41 -2.09 11.66
CA LYS A 202 -18.47 -2.48 10.71
C LYS A 202 -19.65 -1.51 10.70
N MET A 203 -19.65 -0.49 11.54
CA MET A 203 -20.79 0.45 11.73
C MET A 203 -21.33 0.98 10.39
N ASP A 204 -20.45 1.39 9.48
CA ASP A 204 -20.83 1.92 8.16
C ASP A 204 -21.54 0.90 7.27
N LYS A 205 -21.35 -0.41 7.54
CA LYS A 205 -21.89 -1.51 6.73
C LYS A 205 -23.17 -2.09 7.30
N ILE A 206 -23.22 -2.26 8.62
CA ILE A 206 -24.33 -2.96 9.32
C ILE A 206 -25.21 -2.05 10.17
N GLY A 207 -24.83 -0.77 10.33
CA GLY A 207 -25.53 0.20 11.16
C GLY A 207 -25.48 -0.09 12.66
N ALA A 208 -26.05 0.81 13.49
CA ALA A 208 -26.08 0.66 14.94
C ALA A 208 -26.82 -0.62 15.39
N ASP A 209 -27.90 -0.97 14.71
CA ASP A 209 -28.68 -2.19 15.03
C ASP A 209 -27.85 -3.45 14.79
N GLY A 210 -27.07 -3.50 13.70
CA GLY A 210 -26.19 -4.63 13.40
C GLY A 210 -25.04 -4.75 14.40
N VAL A 211 -24.41 -3.63 14.78
CA VAL A 211 -23.37 -3.61 15.83
C VAL A 211 -23.93 -4.12 17.14
N LYS A 212 -25.08 -3.59 17.60
CA LYS A 212 -25.75 -4.02 18.82
C LYS A 212 -26.05 -5.53 18.81
N ALA A 213 -26.61 -6.04 17.71
CA ALA A 213 -26.94 -7.45 17.57
C ALA A 213 -25.69 -8.34 17.66
N GLU A 214 -24.61 -7.98 16.96
CA GLU A 214 -23.34 -8.73 16.97
C GLU A 214 -22.72 -8.75 18.40
N LEU A 215 -22.73 -7.62 19.10
CA LEU A 215 -22.17 -7.55 20.47
C LEU A 215 -23.03 -8.33 21.48
N THR A 216 -24.36 -8.31 21.31
CA THR A 216 -25.27 -9.12 22.14
C THR A 216 -25.06 -10.61 21.90
N GLU A 217 -24.91 -11.04 20.65
CA GLU A 217 -24.62 -12.44 20.29
C GLU A 217 -23.27 -12.93 20.86
N LYS A 218 -22.28 -12.04 20.92
CA LYS A 218 -20.98 -12.30 21.56
C LYS A 218 -21.05 -12.38 23.09
N GLY A 219 -22.19 -12.10 23.72
CA GLY A 219 -22.42 -12.23 25.16
C GLY A 219 -21.80 -11.13 26.02
N PHE A 220 -21.59 -9.93 25.47
CA PHE A 220 -21.10 -8.79 26.24
C PHE A 220 -22.17 -8.21 27.17
N ALA A 221 -21.74 -7.50 28.23
CA ALA A 221 -22.62 -6.94 29.25
C ALA A 221 -23.68 -6.01 28.62
N ALA A 222 -24.95 -6.23 28.96
CA ALA A 222 -26.07 -5.53 28.33
C ALA A 222 -25.99 -4.02 28.52
N GLU A 223 -25.53 -3.55 29.70
CA GLU A 223 -25.35 -2.14 30.01
C GLU A 223 -24.28 -1.49 29.12
N ALA A 224 -23.14 -2.18 28.88
CA ALA A 224 -22.07 -1.71 28.03
C ALA A 224 -22.52 -1.65 26.55
N VAL A 225 -23.24 -2.69 26.09
CA VAL A 225 -23.80 -2.73 24.75
C VAL A 225 -24.83 -1.62 24.53
N GLN A 226 -25.66 -1.33 25.53
CA GLN A 226 -26.63 -0.25 25.45
C GLN A 226 -25.95 1.14 25.46
N ALA A 227 -24.90 1.34 26.26
CA ALA A 227 -24.15 2.59 26.30
C ALA A 227 -23.49 2.91 24.94
N LEU A 228 -22.97 1.86 24.25
CA LEU A 228 -22.44 2.01 22.90
C LEU A 228 -23.56 2.26 21.87
N ASP A 229 -24.69 1.55 21.95
CA ASP A 229 -25.85 1.77 21.07
C ASP A 229 -26.38 3.21 21.20
N ASP A 230 -26.49 3.75 22.42
CA ASP A 230 -26.90 5.13 22.67
C ASP A 230 -25.91 6.12 22.05
N PHE A 231 -24.61 5.87 22.15
CA PHE A 231 -23.57 6.67 21.50
C PHE A 231 -23.70 6.64 19.99
N LEU A 232 -23.88 5.46 19.39
CA LEU A 232 -24.03 5.29 17.95
C LEU A 232 -25.28 6.00 17.40
N ARG A 233 -26.39 5.94 18.13
CA ARG A 233 -27.66 6.58 17.76
C ARG A 233 -27.66 8.10 17.96
N ALA A 234 -26.85 8.61 18.90
CA ALA A 234 -26.66 10.04 19.05
C ALA A 234 -26.07 10.71 17.83
N GLY A 235 -25.25 9.96 17.04
CA GLY A 235 -24.73 10.37 15.73
C GLY A 235 -23.70 11.50 15.80
N ASP A 236 -23.33 11.99 16.98
CA ASP A 236 -22.25 12.97 17.17
C ASP A 236 -20.94 12.24 17.47
N PHE A 237 -20.16 12.05 16.43
CA PHE A 237 -18.84 11.41 16.47
C PHE A 237 -17.69 12.42 16.46
N SER A 238 -17.95 13.68 16.84
CA SER A 238 -16.89 14.70 16.92
C SER A 238 -15.83 14.32 17.95
N LEU A 239 -14.61 14.79 17.73
CA LEU A 239 -13.52 14.56 18.68
C LEU A 239 -13.82 15.17 20.05
N ASP A 240 -14.58 16.28 20.10
CA ASP A 240 -14.98 16.91 21.36
C ASP A 240 -15.93 16.01 22.16
N THR A 241 -16.92 15.41 21.49
CA THR A 241 -17.85 14.48 22.12
C THR A 241 -17.17 13.21 22.62
N VAL A 242 -16.22 12.67 21.85
CA VAL A 242 -15.44 11.49 22.26
C VAL A 242 -14.49 11.84 23.41
N ALA A 243 -13.77 12.97 23.32
CA ALA A 243 -12.85 13.44 24.36
C ALA A 243 -13.54 13.65 25.71
N ALA A 244 -14.75 14.26 25.70
CA ALA A 244 -15.54 14.43 26.91
C ALA A 244 -15.94 13.11 27.61
N ARG A 245 -16.07 12.01 26.84
CA ARG A 245 -16.37 10.67 27.37
C ARG A 245 -15.13 9.97 27.91
N VAL A 246 -13.97 10.20 27.30
CA VAL A 246 -12.70 9.62 27.72
C VAL A 246 -12.19 10.25 29.01
N ASP A 247 -12.44 11.54 29.19
CA ASP A 247 -12.00 12.34 30.36
C ASP A 247 -10.49 12.22 30.63
N ASP A 248 -9.71 12.27 29.53
CA ASP A 248 -8.24 12.27 29.51
C ASP A 248 -7.76 13.27 28.46
N GLU A 249 -7.48 14.49 28.89
CA GLU A 249 -7.06 15.58 28.01
C GLU A 249 -5.69 15.30 27.38
N ALA A 250 -4.76 14.70 28.12
CA ALA A 250 -3.41 14.38 27.62
C ALA A 250 -3.49 13.37 26.46
N LEU A 251 -4.35 12.35 26.57
CA LEU A 251 -4.55 11.34 25.54
C LEU A 251 -5.14 11.94 24.26
N THR A 252 -6.02 12.94 24.36
CA THR A 252 -6.66 13.56 23.21
C THR A 252 -5.87 14.73 22.61
N ALA A 253 -4.95 15.34 23.36
CA ALA A 253 -4.16 16.49 22.93
C ALA A 253 -3.31 16.20 21.68
N ASP A 254 -2.62 15.05 21.65
CA ASP A 254 -1.79 14.64 20.51
C ASP A 254 -2.63 14.46 19.24
N LEU A 255 -3.81 13.83 19.35
CA LEU A 255 -4.70 13.64 18.21
C LEU A 255 -5.24 14.98 17.68
N ARG A 256 -5.65 15.89 18.57
CA ARG A 256 -6.05 17.25 18.19
C ARG A 256 -4.95 17.98 17.47
N TYR A 257 -3.72 17.88 17.99
CA TYR A 257 -2.55 18.47 17.36
C TYR A 257 -2.31 17.93 15.96
N VAL A 258 -2.29 16.60 15.80
CA VAL A 258 -2.04 15.96 14.48
C VAL A 258 -3.10 16.35 13.47
N ILE A 259 -4.38 16.38 13.84
CA ILE A 259 -5.47 16.81 12.96
C ILE A 259 -5.25 18.27 12.53
N ALA A 260 -5.11 19.19 13.49
CA ALA A 260 -4.97 20.62 13.21
C ALA A 260 -3.73 20.96 12.38
N ALA A 261 -2.58 20.31 12.69
CA ALA A 261 -1.34 20.48 11.93
C ALA A 261 -1.48 19.93 10.51
N SER A 262 -2.11 18.74 10.35
CA SER A 262 -2.35 18.13 9.04
C SER A 262 -3.31 18.94 8.17
N GLU A 263 -4.38 19.50 8.76
CA GLU A 263 -5.30 20.41 8.05
C GLU A 263 -4.58 21.66 7.54
N LYS A 264 -3.74 22.25 8.38
CA LYS A 264 -2.93 23.42 8.00
C LYS A 264 -1.97 23.10 6.84
N VAL A 265 -1.31 21.94 6.90
CA VAL A 265 -0.39 21.48 5.85
C VAL A 265 -1.16 21.10 4.59
N ALA A 266 -2.33 20.46 4.70
CA ALA A 266 -3.17 20.11 3.57
C ALA A 266 -3.59 21.33 2.75
N GLY A 267 -3.90 22.46 3.41
CA GLY A 267 -4.24 23.71 2.74
C GLY A 267 -5.40 23.58 1.74
N GLY A 268 -6.36 22.69 2.01
CA GLY A 268 -7.49 22.41 1.14
C GLY A 268 -7.20 21.53 -0.09
N ARG A 269 -5.96 21.03 -0.26
CA ARG A 269 -5.60 20.16 -1.40
C ARG A 269 -6.17 18.74 -1.26
N TYR A 270 -6.44 18.30 -0.05
CA TYR A 270 -7.05 17.03 0.32
C TYR A 270 -7.76 17.17 1.67
N GLY A 271 -8.69 16.27 1.96
CA GLY A 271 -9.43 16.29 3.22
C GLY A 271 -8.63 15.67 4.37
N ILE A 272 -8.85 16.17 5.59
CA ILE A 272 -8.46 15.56 6.85
C ILE A 272 -9.73 15.34 7.65
N ALA A 273 -9.92 14.16 8.23
CA ALA A 273 -11.11 13.86 9.02
C ALA A 273 -10.78 13.00 10.24
N TYR A 274 -11.37 13.32 11.38
CA TYR A 274 -11.42 12.41 12.52
C TYR A 274 -12.48 11.34 12.25
N THR A 275 -12.13 10.07 12.44
CA THR A 275 -13.02 8.93 12.17
C THR A 275 -12.94 7.94 13.33
N PRO A 276 -13.77 8.04 14.37
CA PRO A 276 -13.67 7.22 15.57
C PRO A 276 -13.88 5.73 15.34
N SER A 277 -14.58 5.32 14.26
CA SER A 277 -14.75 3.93 13.87
C SER A 277 -13.52 3.32 13.20
N LEU A 278 -12.52 4.12 12.82
CA LEU A 278 -11.31 3.61 12.16
C LEU A 278 -10.45 2.79 13.13
N VAL A 279 -10.35 1.49 12.92
CA VAL A 279 -9.60 0.57 13.79
C VAL A 279 -8.38 -0.03 13.12
N ARG A 280 -8.41 -0.28 11.81
CA ARG A 280 -7.39 -1.02 11.04
C ARG A 280 -7.23 -2.50 11.48
N GLY A 281 -7.11 -3.39 10.50
CA GLY A 281 -7.06 -4.84 10.73
C GLY A 281 -5.70 -5.40 11.22
N GLN A 282 -4.67 -4.56 11.39
CA GLN A 282 -3.36 -4.98 11.89
C GLN A 282 -3.35 -4.93 13.42
N GLY A 283 -3.08 -6.05 14.06
CA GLY A 283 -3.07 -6.17 15.54
C GLY A 283 -1.96 -5.37 16.22
N TYR A 284 -0.87 -5.07 15.51
CA TYR A 284 0.33 -4.45 16.08
C TYR A 284 0.26 -2.93 16.30
N TYR A 285 -0.79 -2.23 15.84
CA TYR A 285 -0.90 -0.79 16.08
C TYR A 285 -1.16 -0.46 17.56
N THR A 286 -0.39 0.50 18.09
CA THR A 286 -0.37 0.89 19.51
C THR A 286 -0.93 2.28 19.81
N GLY A 287 -1.16 3.09 18.79
CA GLY A 287 -1.59 4.49 18.92
C GLY A 287 -2.43 4.94 17.73
N MET A 288 -2.06 6.10 17.17
CA MET A 288 -2.75 6.68 16.03
C MET A 288 -2.75 5.75 14.81
N VAL A 289 -3.85 5.76 14.08
CA VAL A 289 -4.05 5.00 12.84
C VAL A 289 -4.59 5.92 11.75
N PHE A 290 -4.20 5.63 10.50
CA PHE A 290 -4.53 6.45 9.33
C PHE A 290 -5.12 5.60 8.23
N GLU A 291 -6.04 6.19 7.48
CA GLU A 291 -6.59 5.59 6.28
C GLU A 291 -6.91 6.66 5.23
N VAL A 292 -6.49 6.44 3.99
CA VAL A 292 -6.86 7.31 2.87
C VAL A 292 -8.02 6.69 2.12
N THR A 293 -9.12 7.42 2.05
CA THR A 293 -10.31 7.06 1.28
C THR A 293 -10.51 8.02 0.12
N CYS A 294 -11.15 7.55 -0.95
CA CYS A 294 -11.48 8.35 -2.12
C CYS A 294 -12.82 7.91 -2.74
N PRO A 295 -13.54 8.80 -3.45
CA PRO A 295 -14.83 8.47 -4.06
C PRO A 295 -14.75 7.35 -5.14
N GLN A 296 -13.58 7.16 -5.74
CA GLN A 296 -13.37 6.24 -6.87
C GLN A 296 -13.25 4.77 -6.43
N PHE A 297 -13.08 4.51 -5.14
CA PHE A 297 -12.88 3.16 -4.61
C PHE A 297 -13.53 3.00 -3.24
N SER A 298 -14.31 1.94 -3.05
CA SER A 298 -15.07 1.66 -1.82
C SER A 298 -14.23 1.23 -0.61
N GLY A 299 -12.90 1.25 -0.73
CA GLY A 299 -11.98 0.88 0.36
C GLY A 299 -10.84 1.86 0.47
N ALA A 300 -9.94 1.61 1.42
CA ALA A 300 -8.75 2.42 1.59
C ALA A 300 -7.77 2.27 0.42
N VAL A 301 -7.17 3.39 -0.02
CA VAL A 301 -6.09 3.41 -1.01
C VAL A 301 -4.71 3.55 -0.38
N ALA A 302 -4.64 3.96 0.87
CA ALA A 302 -3.43 3.95 1.69
C ALA A 302 -3.82 3.79 3.16
N GLY A 303 -2.87 3.41 4.00
CA GLY A 303 -3.13 3.33 5.44
C GLY A 303 -1.89 3.00 6.25
N GLY A 304 -1.95 3.33 7.54
CA GLY A 304 -0.82 3.19 8.45
C GLY A 304 -1.20 3.40 9.90
N GLY A 305 -0.18 3.59 10.74
CA GLY A 305 -0.33 3.91 12.15
C GLY A 305 0.94 3.68 12.95
N ARG A 306 0.87 4.00 14.24
CA ARG A 306 1.95 3.84 15.23
C ARG A 306 2.01 2.39 15.73
N TYR A 307 3.23 1.82 15.82
CA TYR A 307 3.46 0.42 16.17
C TYR A 307 4.70 0.22 17.08
N ASP A 308 4.76 0.92 18.18
CA ASP A 308 5.94 1.06 19.06
C ASP A 308 6.46 -0.26 19.66
N ASN A 309 5.63 -1.32 19.68
CA ASN A 309 6.01 -2.59 20.30
C ASN A 309 6.69 -3.57 19.33
N MET A 310 6.64 -3.36 18.02
CA MET A 310 7.08 -4.35 17.03
C MET A 310 8.59 -4.57 17.07
N VAL A 311 9.38 -3.49 17.09
CA VAL A 311 10.84 -3.57 17.18
C VAL A 311 11.27 -4.17 18.53
N GLY A 312 10.53 -3.86 19.59
CA GLY A 312 10.80 -4.36 20.95
C GLY A 312 10.81 -5.88 21.06
N LYS A 313 10.09 -6.58 20.20
CA LYS A 313 10.10 -8.06 20.15
C LYS A 313 11.47 -8.64 19.81
N PHE A 314 12.28 -7.90 19.08
CA PHE A 314 13.63 -8.31 18.67
C PHE A 314 14.72 -7.91 19.65
N ILE A 315 14.56 -6.77 20.35
CA ILE A 315 15.64 -6.18 21.14
C ILE A 315 15.31 -6.02 22.64
N GLY A 316 14.11 -6.38 23.05
CA GLY A 316 13.69 -6.33 24.45
C GLY A 316 13.47 -4.91 25.02
N GLN A 317 13.47 -3.89 24.17
CA GLN A 317 13.17 -2.51 24.57
C GLN A 317 12.25 -1.84 23.53
N GLN A 318 11.35 -1.00 24.00
CA GLN A 318 10.42 -0.28 23.14
C GLN A 318 11.17 0.71 22.22
N VAL A 319 10.77 0.78 20.95
CA VAL A 319 11.25 1.76 19.97
C VAL A 319 10.02 2.40 19.33
N PRO A 320 9.82 3.71 19.53
CA PRO A 320 8.73 4.41 18.87
C PRO A 320 8.82 4.23 17.35
N ALA A 321 7.74 3.83 16.74
CA ALA A 321 7.68 3.59 15.31
C ALA A 321 6.29 3.91 14.76
N VAL A 322 6.25 4.60 13.64
CA VAL A 322 5.02 4.93 12.91
C VAL A 322 5.26 4.79 11.42
N GLY A 323 4.29 4.25 10.68
CA GLY A 323 4.44 4.01 9.25
C GLY A 323 3.17 4.29 8.46
N PHE A 324 3.34 4.50 7.14
CA PHE A 324 2.26 4.71 6.20
C PHE A 324 2.55 3.98 4.89
N SER A 325 1.59 3.18 4.44
CA SER A 325 1.69 2.36 3.22
C SER A 325 0.70 2.83 2.16
N ILE A 326 1.16 3.09 0.94
CA ILE A 326 0.28 3.26 -0.22
C ILE A 326 -0.07 1.88 -0.78
N GLY A 327 -1.37 1.61 -0.91
CA GLY A 327 -1.91 0.43 -1.58
C GLY A 327 -1.70 0.53 -3.09
N PHE A 328 -0.48 0.25 -3.54
CA PHE A 328 0.02 0.50 -4.89
C PHE A 328 -0.87 -0.09 -5.98
N GLU A 329 -1.36 -1.32 -5.80
CA GLU A 329 -2.25 -1.98 -6.76
C GLU A 329 -3.57 -1.23 -6.97
N ARG A 330 -4.12 -0.68 -5.87
CA ARG A 330 -5.39 0.06 -5.91
C ARG A 330 -5.22 1.39 -6.62
N VAL A 331 -4.19 2.13 -6.26
CA VAL A 331 -3.87 3.43 -6.89
C VAL A 331 -3.58 3.25 -8.38
N CYS A 332 -2.73 2.29 -8.76
CA CYS A 332 -2.46 1.97 -10.16
C CYS A 332 -3.72 1.54 -10.91
N GLY A 333 -4.56 0.71 -10.30
CA GLY A 333 -5.82 0.26 -10.89
C GLY A 333 -6.79 1.41 -11.18
N ILE A 334 -6.96 2.33 -10.23
CA ILE A 334 -7.81 3.52 -10.39
C ILE A 334 -7.27 4.40 -11.53
N LEU A 335 -5.97 4.72 -11.53
CA LEU A 335 -5.36 5.56 -12.56
C LEU A 335 -5.44 4.90 -13.95
N LEU A 336 -5.28 3.58 -14.02
CA LEU A 336 -5.42 2.82 -15.27
C LEU A 336 -6.88 2.88 -15.81
N GLU A 337 -7.87 2.68 -14.93
CA GLU A 337 -9.30 2.78 -15.27
C GLU A 337 -9.68 4.19 -15.74
N GLN A 338 -9.04 5.23 -15.20
CA GLN A 338 -9.21 6.63 -15.60
C GLN A 338 -8.47 6.99 -16.90
N GLY A 339 -7.73 6.06 -17.49
CA GLY A 339 -6.97 6.33 -18.71
C GLY A 339 -5.79 7.28 -18.52
N TYR A 340 -5.20 7.29 -17.31
CA TYR A 340 -4.08 8.16 -16.95
C TYR A 340 -2.96 8.10 -17.98
N GLN A 341 -2.52 9.26 -18.45
CA GLN A 341 -1.40 9.39 -19.38
C GLN A 341 -0.13 9.76 -18.61
N ILE A 342 0.97 9.06 -18.90
CA ILE A 342 2.26 9.35 -18.27
C ILE A 342 2.77 10.71 -18.76
N PRO A 343 2.92 11.72 -17.89
CA PRO A 343 3.44 13.01 -18.29
C PRO A 343 4.86 12.92 -18.86
N GLY A 344 5.10 13.52 -20.01
CA GLY A 344 6.41 13.53 -20.66
C GLY A 344 6.81 12.19 -21.30
N ALA A 345 5.90 11.23 -21.42
CA ALA A 345 6.15 10.02 -22.17
C ALA A 345 6.41 10.37 -23.64
N LYS A 346 7.52 9.86 -24.18
CA LYS A 346 7.81 10.03 -25.61
C LYS A 346 6.82 9.24 -26.46
N PRO A 347 6.40 9.77 -27.63
CA PRO A 347 5.60 9.01 -28.56
C PRO A 347 6.40 7.82 -29.11
N LYS A 348 5.73 6.69 -29.34
CA LYS A 348 6.36 5.49 -29.90
C LYS A 348 6.50 5.58 -31.41
N MET A 349 7.69 5.30 -31.92
CA MET A 349 8.00 5.29 -33.35
C MET A 349 8.53 3.93 -33.78
N ALA A 350 8.06 3.42 -34.90
CA ALA A 350 8.68 2.28 -35.60
C ALA A 350 9.60 2.82 -36.69
N LEU A 351 10.90 2.53 -36.61
CA LEU A 351 11.85 2.75 -37.71
C LEU A 351 11.92 1.47 -38.58
N LEU A 352 11.39 1.58 -39.80
CA LEU A 352 11.33 0.44 -40.73
C LEU A 352 12.56 0.42 -41.63
N TYR A 353 13.17 -0.76 -41.79
CA TYR A 353 14.33 -0.97 -42.64
C TYR A 353 14.12 -2.08 -43.66
N LEU A 354 14.73 -1.95 -44.84
CA LEU A 354 14.76 -2.97 -45.88
C LEU A 354 15.72 -4.11 -45.49
N LYS A 355 15.46 -5.33 -45.99
CA LYS A 355 16.19 -6.54 -45.61
C LYS A 355 17.71 -6.47 -45.90
N ASP A 356 18.09 -5.72 -46.90
CA ASP A 356 19.44 -5.48 -47.38
C ASP A 356 20.09 -4.18 -46.91
N ALA A 357 19.45 -3.46 -46.01
CA ALA A 357 19.96 -2.21 -45.47
C ALA A 357 21.23 -2.43 -44.63
N ASP A 358 22.14 -1.45 -44.66
CA ASP A 358 23.22 -1.37 -43.68
C ASP A 358 22.66 -1.17 -42.27
N PHE A 359 22.66 -2.24 -41.49
CA PHE A 359 22.05 -2.24 -40.17
C PHE A 359 22.78 -1.31 -39.19
N ALA A 360 24.06 -1.03 -39.37
CA ALA A 360 24.80 -0.07 -38.57
C ALA A 360 24.26 1.38 -38.81
N ALA A 361 24.03 1.71 -40.09
CA ALA A 361 23.39 3.00 -40.43
C ALA A 361 21.97 3.09 -39.93
N VAL A 362 21.20 2.00 -39.95
CA VAL A 362 19.83 1.97 -39.35
C VAL A 362 19.87 2.25 -37.85
N LEU A 363 20.80 1.65 -37.13
CA LEU A 363 20.94 1.90 -35.69
C LEU A 363 21.38 3.33 -35.37
N ALA A 364 22.30 3.89 -36.18
CA ALA A 364 22.71 5.29 -36.05
C ALA A 364 21.52 6.26 -36.25
N LYS A 365 20.69 5.99 -37.25
CA LYS A 365 19.43 6.77 -37.47
C LYS A 365 18.46 6.59 -36.31
N ALA A 366 18.28 5.37 -35.81
CA ALA A 366 17.43 5.14 -34.65
C ALA A 366 17.89 5.97 -33.44
N GLU A 367 19.21 6.05 -33.19
CA GLU A 367 19.77 6.82 -32.08
C GLU A 367 19.46 8.32 -32.21
N SER A 368 19.54 8.89 -33.40
CA SER A 368 19.18 10.31 -33.61
C SER A 368 17.70 10.59 -33.32
N LEU A 369 16.82 9.62 -33.63
CA LEU A 369 15.37 9.77 -33.40
C LEU A 369 14.98 9.56 -31.92
N ARG A 370 15.81 8.88 -31.11
CA ARG A 370 15.56 8.64 -29.68
C ARG A 370 15.55 9.91 -28.83
N ALA A 371 16.02 11.04 -29.35
CA ALA A 371 15.85 12.32 -28.68
C ALA A 371 14.39 12.64 -28.43
N ASP A 372 13.52 12.38 -29.42
CA ASP A 372 12.11 12.79 -29.41
C ASP A 372 11.13 11.61 -29.30
N TYR A 373 11.55 10.37 -29.61
CA TYR A 373 10.70 9.20 -29.71
C TYR A 373 11.27 7.99 -28.93
N ASP A 374 10.37 7.11 -28.52
CA ASP A 374 10.72 5.73 -28.13
C ASP A 374 10.78 4.87 -29.41
N VAL A 375 11.99 4.65 -29.94
CA VAL A 375 12.19 4.07 -31.27
C VAL A 375 12.38 2.55 -31.21
N THR A 376 11.51 1.83 -31.93
CA THR A 376 11.66 0.38 -32.20
C THR A 376 12.08 0.17 -33.65
N VAL A 377 13.18 -0.53 -33.86
CA VAL A 377 13.68 -0.87 -35.20
C VAL A 377 13.03 -2.17 -35.67
N LEU A 378 12.35 -2.15 -36.82
CA LEU A 378 11.61 -3.30 -37.36
C LEU A 378 11.86 -3.49 -38.86
N PRO A 379 11.88 -4.75 -39.37
CA PRO A 379 11.94 -4.97 -40.79
C PRO A 379 10.67 -4.49 -41.49
N GLN A 380 10.83 -3.90 -42.66
CA GLN A 380 9.73 -3.47 -43.51
C GLN A 380 8.98 -4.68 -44.08
N ALA A 381 7.68 -4.73 -43.90
CA ALA A 381 6.85 -5.79 -44.47
C ALA A 381 6.48 -5.49 -45.92
N LYS A 382 6.26 -6.54 -46.72
CA LYS A 382 5.81 -6.42 -48.12
C LYS A 382 4.49 -5.63 -48.27
N LYS A 383 3.60 -5.70 -47.26
CA LYS A 383 2.31 -4.99 -47.22
C LYS A 383 2.34 -3.93 -46.14
N LEU A 384 2.85 -2.74 -46.43
CA LEU A 384 3.00 -1.61 -45.50
C LEU A 384 1.69 -1.20 -44.85
N GLY A 385 0.58 -1.13 -45.58
CA GLY A 385 -0.71 -0.73 -45.00
C GLY A 385 -1.17 -1.68 -43.88
N LYS A 386 -0.92 -3.01 -44.01
CA LYS A 386 -1.20 -3.95 -42.94
C LYS A 386 -0.25 -3.76 -41.75
N GLN A 387 1.04 -3.47 -42.01
CA GLN A 387 2.01 -3.22 -40.96
C GLN A 387 1.66 -1.96 -40.17
N PHE A 388 1.25 -0.88 -40.85
CA PHE A 388 0.83 0.35 -40.18
C PHE A 388 -0.38 0.12 -39.27
N GLY A 389 -1.42 -0.57 -39.75
CA GLY A 389 -2.57 -0.90 -38.91
C GLY A 389 -2.20 -1.76 -37.69
N THR A 390 -1.23 -2.68 -37.84
CA THR A 390 -0.72 -3.47 -36.71
C THR A 390 0.04 -2.61 -35.71
N LEU A 391 0.89 -1.69 -36.19
CA LEU A 391 1.66 -0.77 -35.35
C LEU A 391 0.75 0.22 -34.62
N GLU A 392 -0.25 0.77 -35.30
CA GLU A 392 -1.26 1.64 -34.69
C GLU A 392 -2.02 0.92 -33.57
N ALA A 393 -2.48 -0.30 -33.81
CA ALA A 393 -3.13 -1.14 -32.81
C ALA A 393 -2.21 -1.49 -31.62
N ALA A 394 -0.89 -1.54 -31.87
CA ALA A 394 0.13 -1.73 -30.82
C ALA A 394 0.54 -0.42 -30.10
N GLY A 395 -0.11 0.70 -30.45
CA GLY A 395 0.08 1.99 -29.79
C GLY A 395 1.28 2.80 -30.30
N TYR A 396 1.77 2.53 -31.52
CA TYR A 396 2.74 3.41 -32.17
C TYR A 396 2.07 4.66 -32.70
N ASN A 397 2.75 5.79 -32.52
CA ASN A 397 2.28 7.12 -32.94
C ASN A 397 2.84 7.55 -34.30
N ALA A 398 4.01 6.97 -34.68
CA ALA A 398 4.70 7.32 -35.92
C ALA A 398 5.46 6.14 -36.52
N VAL A 399 5.71 6.23 -37.80
CA VAL A 399 6.60 5.36 -38.57
C VAL A 399 7.60 6.21 -39.32
N ALA A 400 8.87 5.86 -39.25
CA ALA A 400 9.94 6.39 -40.07
C ALA A 400 10.57 5.26 -40.91
N PHE A 401 11.30 5.62 -41.97
CA PHE A 401 12.02 4.69 -42.84
C PHE A 401 13.53 4.91 -42.72
N ALA A 402 14.27 3.84 -42.76
CA ALA A 402 15.72 3.93 -42.61
C ALA A 402 16.43 4.50 -43.85
N ASP A 403 15.83 4.35 -45.01
CA ASP A 403 16.35 4.73 -46.34
C ASP A 403 16.00 6.15 -46.79
N ASN A 404 15.11 6.84 -46.03
CA ASN A 404 14.70 8.23 -46.34
C ASN A 404 14.31 8.97 -45.04
N ASP A 405 14.02 10.25 -45.13
CA ASP A 405 13.68 11.09 -43.95
C ASP A 405 12.16 11.25 -43.73
N ASP A 406 11.36 10.43 -44.40
CA ASP A 406 9.91 10.49 -44.26
C ASP A 406 9.46 9.96 -42.91
N VAL A 407 8.63 10.75 -42.22
CA VAL A 407 7.95 10.38 -41.01
C VAL A 407 6.45 10.39 -41.23
N LYS A 408 5.80 9.28 -41.04
CA LYS A 408 4.36 9.15 -41.14
C LYS A 408 3.74 9.03 -39.72
N LEU A 409 2.84 9.97 -39.38
CA LEU A 409 2.04 9.88 -38.17
C LEU A 409 0.93 8.83 -38.36
N LEU A 410 0.71 8.02 -37.32
CA LEU A 410 -0.35 7.00 -37.23
C LEU A 410 -1.49 7.56 -36.38
N GLY A 411 -2.73 7.11 -36.64
CA GLY A 411 -3.90 7.50 -35.85
C GLY A 411 -4.51 8.88 -36.20
N GLN A 412 -3.89 9.67 -37.08
CA GLN A 412 -4.55 10.84 -37.67
C GLN A 412 -5.42 10.36 -38.85
N LYS A 413 -6.75 10.45 -38.71
CA LYS A 413 -7.62 10.36 -39.87
C LYS A 413 -7.20 11.53 -40.78
N ALA A 414 -6.84 11.22 -42.03
CA ALA A 414 -6.72 12.25 -43.05
C ALA A 414 -8.04 13.02 -43.11
N GLU A 415 -7.98 14.36 -42.85
CA GLU A 415 -9.10 15.27 -43.08
C GLU A 415 -9.52 15.28 -44.54
#